data_b2af88eb384137057651cc3642e0085d
#
_entry.id   b2af88eb384137057651cc3642e0085d
#
_cell.length_a   1.000
_cell.length_b   1.000
_cell.length_c   1.000
_cell.angle_alpha   90.00
_cell.angle_beta   90.00
_cell.angle_gamma   90.00
#
_symmetry.space_group_name_H-M   'P 1'
#
loop_
_entity.id
_entity.type
_entity.pdbx_description
1 polymer ?
#
loop_
_entity_poly.entity_id
_entity_poly.type
_entity_poly.pdbx_seq_one_letter_code
_entity_poly.pdbx_strand_id
1 'polypeptide(L)'
;MSFGPYRSFFTGLSFFHLLLSFGILLLGRKKQTASLWAFIGLAFATGMLVEWIGIHTGILFGSYQYGHVLGPKLMGVPLIIGVNWAMLSIVSVSLLASLSLGFWIEVVLGALLMVFLDFLMEPVAVKLGFWYWKDGVIPAYNYVCWLGISLFLQFVYRKWRLNESNNVAVALFIYMTIFFTFLNFRL
;
A
#
# COMPACT_ATOMS: atom_id res chain seq x y z
N MET A 1 -25.52 3.33 -8.16
CA MET A 1 -25.85 4.27 -7.06
C MET A 1 -24.71 5.27 -6.95
N SER A 2 -24.96 6.54 -7.21
CA SER A 2 -23.99 7.60 -6.97
C SER A 2 -23.83 7.72 -5.44
N PHE A 3 -22.59 7.65 -4.96
CA PHE A 3 -22.28 8.16 -3.61
C PHE A 3 -22.69 9.63 -3.59
N GLY A 4 -23.82 9.97 -3.05
CA GLY A 4 -24.42 11.29 -3.06
C GLY A 4 -23.45 12.44 -2.72
N PRO A 5 -23.92 13.61 -2.33
CA PRO A 5 -23.11 14.83 -2.14
C PRO A 5 -21.92 14.67 -1.17
N TYR A 6 -21.86 13.58 -0.41
CA TYR A 6 -20.79 13.29 0.55
C TYR A 6 -19.55 12.58 -0.04
N ARG A 7 -19.57 12.18 -1.32
CA ARG A 7 -18.42 11.47 -1.93
C ARG A 7 -17.13 12.28 -1.86
N SER A 8 -17.18 13.52 -2.27
CA SER A 8 -16.02 14.43 -2.26
C SER A 8 -15.48 14.67 -0.83
N PHE A 9 -16.37 14.74 0.14
CA PHE A 9 -15.99 14.86 1.55
C PHE A 9 -15.23 13.65 2.03
N PHE A 10 -15.78 12.44 1.84
CA PHE A 10 -15.12 11.20 2.32
C PHE A 10 -13.84 10.89 1.57
N THR A 11 -13.79 11.08 0.25
CA THR A 11 -12.55 10.89 -0.51
C THR A 11 -11.49 11.91 -0.12
N GLY A 12 -11.86 13.16 0.18
CA GLY A 12 -10.95 14.20 0.67
C GLY A 12 -10.32 13.88 2.02
N LEU A 13 -10.95 13.03 2.84
CA LEU A 13 -10.39 12.56 4.12
C LEU A 13 -9.37 11.43 3.96
N SER A 14 -9.22 10.84 2.76
CA SER A 14 -8.36 9.66 2.56
C SER A 14 -6.91 9.90 2.96
N PHE A 15 -6.36 11.08 2.69
CA PHE A 15 -5.02 11.47 3.11
C PHE A 15 -4.85 11.38 4.64
N PHE A 16 -5.75 12.00 5.39
CA PHE A 16 -5.71 12.00 6.86
C PHE A 16 -5.98 10.62 7.44
N HIS A 17 -6.91 9.87 6.84
CA HIS A 17 -7.22 8.50 7.25
C HIS A 17 -5.99 7.58 7.10
N LEU A 18 -5.26 7.67 5.99
CA LEU A 18 -4.05 6.88 5.77
C LEU A 18 -2.94 7.26 6.74
N LEU A 19 -2.73 8.56 7.01
CA LEU A 19 -1.76 9.03 8.02
C LEU A 19 -2.12 8.54 9.42
N LEU A 20 -3.39 8.64 9.80
CA LEU A 20 -3.88 8.16 11.10
C LEU A 20 -3.69 6.65 11.23
N SER A 21 -4.05 5.89 10.19
CA SER A 21 -3.88 4.43 10.16
C SER A 21 -2.43 4.03 10.31
N PHE A 22 -1.52 4.73 9.63
CA PHE A 22 -0.08 4.52 9.77
C PHE A 22 0.42 4.86 11.17
N GLY A 23 -0.03 5.97 11.75
CA GLY A 23 0.31 6.36 13.12
C GLY A 23 -0.14 5.30 14.14
N ILE A 24 -1.38 4.82 14.04
CA ILE A 24 -1.91 3.77 14.92
C ILE A 24 -1.14 2.45 14.73
N LEU A 25 -0.80 2.10 13.48
CA LEU A 25 0.04 0.92 13.17
C LEU A 25 1.38 0.98 13.90
N LEU A 26 2.04 2.13 13.90
CA LEU A 26 3.34 2.32 14.58
C LEU A 26 3.18 2.26 16.10
N LEU A 27 2.12 2.84 16.66
CA LEU A 27 1.83 2.75 18.10
C LEU A 27 1.57 1.32 18.57
N GLY A 28 1.05 0.45 17.69
CA GLY A 28 0.85 -0.98 17.97
C GLY A 28 2.14 -1.80 18.04
N ARG A 29 3.29 -1.25 17.65
CA ARG A 29 4.58 -1.95 17.72
C ARG A 29 5.18 -1.90 19.12
N LYS A 30 5.74 -3.02 19.55
CA LYS A 30 6.38 -3.14 20.86
C LYS A 30 7.67 -2.32 20.96
N LYS A 31 8.40 -2.18 19.85
CA LYS A 31 9.69 -1.46 19.81
C LYS A 31 9.78 -0.53 18.60
N GLN A 32 10.17 0.69 18.86
CA GLN A 32 10.49 1.71 17.85
C GLN A 32 12.02 1.75 17.67
N THR A 33 12.55 0.89 16.81
CA THR A 33 13.99 0.76 16.58
C THR A 33 14.48 1.66 15.45
N ALA A 34 15.77 2.03 15.46
CA ALA A 34 16.38 2.77 14.35
C ALA A 34 16.25 2.02 13.01
N SER A 35 16.36 0.67 13.04
CA SER A 35 16.17 -0.17 11.86
C SER A 35 14.75 -0.09 11.32
N LEU A 36 13.73 0.03 12.17
CA LEU A 36 12.35 0.24 11.73
C LEU A 36 12.19 1.57 11.00
N TRP A 37 12.71 2.65 11.56
CA TRP A 37 12.62 3.97 10.94
C TRP A 37 13.42 4.05 9.64
N ALA A 38 14.59 3.40 9.58
CA ALA A 38 15.37 3.26 8.36
C ALA A 38 14.59 2.48 7.28
N PHE A 39 13.89 1.40 7.66
CA PHE A 39 13.02 0.65 6.74
C PHE A 39 11.84 1.50 6.25
N ILE A 40 11.18 2.23 7.13
CA ILE A 40 10.07 3.13 6.75
C ILE A 40 10.55 4.15 5.73
N GLY A 41 11.71 4.77 5.98
CA GLY A 41 12.34 5.69 5.03
C GLY A 41 12.68 5.04 3.69
N LEU A 42 13.22 3.83 3.73
CA LEU A 42 13.53 3.06 2.51
C LEU A 42 12.25 2.72 1.73
N ALA A 43 11.23 2.19 2.40
CA ALA A 43 9.97 1.81 1.75
C ALA A 43 9.25 3.04 1.16
N PHE A 44 9.23 4.15 1.91
CA PHE A 44 8.71 5.43 1.43
C PHE A 44 9.47 5.90 0.16
N ALA A 45 10.80 5.94 0.22
CA ALA A 45 11.62 6.39 -0.91
C ALA A 45 11.49 5.46 -2.13
N THR A 46 11.48 4.14 -1.90
CA THR A 46 11.25 3.14 -2.96
C THR A 46 9.88 3.36 -3.59
N GLY A 47 8.80 3.48 -2.78
CA GLY A 47 7.46 3.74 -3.28
C GLY A 47 7.41 5.01 -4.11
N MET A 48 7.91 6.13 -3.60
CA MET A 48 7.93 7.40 -4.34
C MET A 48 8.71 7.31 -5.66
N LEU A 49 9.85 6.61 -5.65
CA LEU A 49 10.70 6.46 -6.84
C LEU A 49 10.03 5.61 -7.92
N VAL A 50 9.50 4.43 -7.56
CA VAL A 50 8.89 3.52 -8.55
C VAL A 50 7.61 4.12 -9.13
N GLU A 51 6.83 4.84 -8.33
CA GLU A 51 5.65 5.57 -8.78
C GLU A 51 6.01 6.74 -9.69
N TRP A 52 7.07 7.47 -9.35
CA TRP A 52 7.59 8.53 -10.22
C TRP A 52 8.04 7.97 -11.58
N ILE A 53 8.78 6.85 -11.58
CA ILE A 53 9.15 6.16 -12.84
C ILE A 53 7.88 5.75 -13.60
N GLY A 54 6.89 5.14 -12.89
CA GLY A 54 5.64 4.69 -13.48
C GLY A 54 4.91 5.80 -14.24
N ILE A 55 4.58 6.90 -13.56
CA ILE A 55 3.79 7.99 -14.16
C ILE A 55 4.51 8.76 -15.28
N HIS A 56 5.86 8.81 -15.27
CA HIS A 56 6.62 9.55 -16.28
C HIS A 56 7.04 8.70 -17.47
N THR A 57 7.21 7.40 -17.30
CA THR A 57 7.76 6.53 -18.36
C THR A 57 6.77 5.45 -18.84
N GLY A 58 5.80 5.07 -18.01
CA GLY A 58 4.94 3.93 -18.25
C GLY A 58 5.67 2.57 -18.20
N ILE A 59 6.98 2.54 -17.89
CA ILE A 59 7.79 1.29 -17.82
C ILE A 59 7.39 0.45 -16.61
N LEU A 60 7.08 1.09 -15.47
CA LEU A 60 6.54 0.42 -14.30
C LEU A 60 5.04 0.62 -14.26
N PHE A 61 4.32 -0.43 -13.88
CA PHE A 61 2.87 -0.49 -13.71
C PHE A 61 2.06 -0.32 -15.00
N GLY A 62 2.51 0.47 -15.98
CA GLY A 62 1.79 0.91 -17.17
C GLY A 62 1.55 2.43 -17.17
N SER A 63 0.67 2.92 -18.04
CA SER A 63 0.40 4.37 -18.18
C SER A 63 -0.79 4.79 -17.31
N TYR A 64 -0.54 5.60 -16.29
CA TYR A 64 -1.55 6.12 -15.37
C TYR A 64 -1.16 7.51 -14.84
N GLN A 65 -2.08 8.16 -14.18
CA GLN A 65 -1.84 9.44 -13.50
C GLN A 65 -2.66 9.55 -12.22
N TYR A 66 -2.11 10.22 -11.21
CA TYR A 66 -2.79 10.47 -9.94
C TYR A 66 -3.82 11.60 -10.03
N GLY A 67 -5.01 11.36 -9.48
CA GLY A 67 -6.03 12.38 -9.23
C GLY A 67 -5.61 13.40 -8.15
N HIS A 68 -6.55 14.23 -7.71
CA HIS A 68 -6.27 15.32 -6.75
C HIS A 68 -6.60 14.96 -5.29
N VAL A 69 -7.12 13.77 -5.04
CA VAL A 69 -7.77 13.40 -3.78
C VAL A 69 -6.76 13.00 -2.68
N LEU A 70 -5.57 12.53 -3.08
CA LEU A 70 -4.56 11.96 -2.16
C LEU A 70 -3.60 13.01 -1.53
N GLY A 71 -3.98 14.29 -1.55
CA GLY A 71 -3.21 15.34 -0.89
C GLY A 71 -2.00 15.84 -1.69
N PRO A 72 -0.99 16.41 -1.01
CA PRO A 72 0.15 17.06 -1.66
C PRO A 72 1.00 16.07 -2.45
N LYS A 73 1.48 16.53 -3.62
CA LYS A 73 2.29 15.75 -4.56
C LYS A 73 3.72 16.27 -4.62
N LEU A 74 4.66 15.34 -4.74
CA LEU A 74 6.04 15.62 -5.11
C LEU A 74 6.30 15.02 -6.50
N MET A 75 6.68 15.85 -7.48
CA MET A 75 6.94 15.42 -8.86
C MET A 75 5.78 14.58 -9.47
N GLY A 76 4.53 14.94 -9.16
CA GLY A 76 3.33 14.25 -9.67
C GLY A 76 2.82 13.10 -8.81
N VAL A 77 3.62 12.56 -7.87
CA VAL A 77 3.25 11.46 -6.97
C VAL A 77 2.77 12.01 -5.62
N PRO A 78 1.59 11.63 -5.12
CA PRO A 78 1.14 12.01 -3.79
C PRO A 78 2.06 11.46 -2.70
N LEU A 79 2.48 12.29 -1.74
CA LEU A 79 3.38 11.87 -0.66
C LEU A 79 2.82 10.71 0.19
N ILE A 80 1.51 10.65 0.31
CA ILE A 80 0.83 9.58 1.04
C ILE A 80 1.05 8.19 0.42
N ILE A 81 1.40 8.12 -0.85
CA ILE A 81 1.70 6.84 -1.53
C ILE A 81 2.98 6.22 -0.97
N GLY A 82 4.02 7.02 -0.73
CA GLY A 82 5.22 6.51 -0.04
C GLY A 82 4.90 5.97 1.36
N VAL A 83 4.02 6.65 2.11
CA VAL A 83 3.52 6.15 3.41
C VAL A 83 2.73 4.85 3.23
N ASN A 84 1.91 4.75 2.19
CA ASN A 84 1.13 3.54 1.90
C ASN A 84 2.03 2.34 1.59
N TRP A 85 3.10 2.50 0.80
CA TRP A 85 4.08 1.44 0.55
C TRP A 85 4.73 0.93 1.84
N ALA A 86 5.14 1.83 2.75
CA ALA A 86 5.67 1.45 4.06
C ALA A 86 4.61 0.73 4.92
N MET A 87 3.39 1.25 4.95
CA MET A 87 2.27 0.67 5.70
C MET A 87 1.94 -0.74 5.21
N LEU A 88 1.75 -0.93 3.91
CA LEU A 88 1.43 -2.22 3.32
C LEU A 88 2.52 -3.26 3.57
N SER A 89 3.80 -2.84 3.49
CA SER A 89 4.93 -3.74 3.79
C SER A 89 4.88 -4.28 5.22
N ILE A 90 4.58 -3.42 6.20
CA ILE A 90 4.51 -3.81 7.62
C ILE A 90 3.28 -4.66 7.88
N VAL A 91 2.13 -4.25 7.37
CA VAL A 91 0.83 -4.90 7.60
C VAL A 91 0.81 -6.32 7.05
N SER A 92 1.32 -6.51 5.83
CA SER A 92 1.29 -7.82 5.15
C SER A 92 2.11 -8.88 5.86
N VAL A 93 3.34 -8.55 6.28
CA VAL A 93 4.20 -9.54 6.95
C VAL A 93 3.81 -9.79 8.41
N SER A 94 3.20 -8.81 9.08
CA SER A 94 2.77 -8.98 10.48
C SER A 94 1.74 -10.09 10.64
N LEU A 95 0.96 -10.38 9.58
CA LEU A 95 0.05 -11.53 9.54
C LEU A 95 0.78 -12.87 9.67
N LEU A 96 1.99 -12.95 9.15
CA LEU A 96 2.79 -14.17 9.07
C LEU A 96 3.69 -14.36 10.30
N ALA A 97 3.91 -13.31 11.09
CA ALA A 97 4.90 -13.28 12.17
C ALA A 97 4.69 -14.33 13.26
N SER A 98 3.45 -14.80 13.46
CA SER A 98 3.10 -15.85 14.44
C SER A 98 3.26 -17.27 13.89
N LEU A 99 3.47 -17.44 12.57
CA LEU A 99 3.47 -18.76 11.93
C LEU A 99 4.84 -19.44 11.89
N SER A 100 5.88 -18.78 12.40
CA SER A 100 7.26 -19.31 12.46
C SER A 100 7.76 -19.87 11.12
N LEU A 101 7.44 -19.21 10.03
CA LEU A 101 7.77 -19.63 8.67
C LEU A 101 9.26 -19.43 8.36
N GLY A 102 9.77 -20.18 7.39
CA GLY A 102 11.13 -19.99 6.86
C GLY A 102 11.28 -18.63 6.17
N PHE A 103 12.52 -18.09 6.15
CA PHE A 103 12.84 -16.78 5.61
C PHE A 103 12.19 -16.47 4.24
N TRP A 104 12.41 -17.35 3.26
CA TRP A 104 11.92 -17.14 1.90
C TRP A 104 10.40 -17.31 1.78
N ILE A 105 9.81 -18.17 2.60
CA ILE A 105 8.34 -18.34 2.62
C ILE A 105 7.68 -17.06 3.12
N GLU A 106 8.19 -16.45 4.20
CA GLU A 106 7.67 -15.16 4.69
C GLU A 106 7.82 -14.05 3.65
N VAL A 107 8.99 -13.97 2.97
CA VAL A 107 9.24 -12.96 1.92
C VAL A 107 8.24 -13.10 0.79
N VAL A 108 8.05 -14.30 0.26
CA VAL A 108 7.13 -14.54 -0.86
C VAL A 108 5.68 -14.33 -0.45
N LEU A 109 5.25 -14.89 0.68
CA LEU A 109 3.87 -14.71 1.15
C LEU A 109 3.57 -13.26 1.51
N GLY A 110 4.50 -12.56 2.16
CA GLY A 110 4.35 -11.13 2.45
C GLY A 110 4.18 -10.29 1.17
N ALA A 111 4.97 -10.59 0.14
CA ALA A 111 4.84 -9.93 -1.14
C ALA A 111 3.51 -10.23 -1.84
N LEU A 112 3.06 -11.49 -1.81
CA LEU A 112 1.76 -11.88 -2.37
C LEU A 112 0.59 -11.23 -1.63
N LEU A 113 0.69 -11.05 -0.32
CA LEU A 113 -0.32 -10.34 0.47
C LEU A 113 -0.38 -8.84 0.11
N MET A 114 0.77 -8.21 -0.21
CA MET A 114 0.79 -6.83 -0.72
C MET A 114 0.09 -6.73 -2.08
N VAL A 115 0.41 -7.63 -3.02
CA VAL A 115 -0.24 -7.70 -4.33
C VAL A 115 -1.75 -7.97 -4.20
N PHE A 116 -2.14 -8.83 -3.27
CA PHE A 116 -3.55 -9.10 -3.00
C PHE A 116 -4.31 -7.85 -2.53
N LEU A 117 -3.73 -7.06 -1.62
CA LEU A 117 -4.34 -5.79 -1.20
C LEU A 117 -4.42 -4.78 -2.36
N ASP A 118 -3.35 -4.67 -3.17
CA ASP A 118 -3.36 -3.82 -4.36
C ASP A 118 -4.47 -4.25 -5.35
N PHE A 119 -4.59 -5.56 -5.61
CA PHE A 119 -5.66 -6.10 -6.46
C PHE A 119 -7.07 -5.71 -5.99
N LEU A 120 -7.30 -5.69 -4.68
CA LEU A 120 -8.59 -5.27 -4.12
C LEU A 120 -8.77 -3.74 -4.18
N MET A 121 -7.68 -2.97 -4.02
CA MET A 121 -7.72 -1.50 -4.01
C MET A 121 -7.93 -0.92 -5.42
N GLU A 122 -7.29 -1.48 -6.42
CA GLU A 122 -7.22 -0.91 -7.79
C GLU A 122 -8.59 -0.51 -8.37
N PRO A 123 -9.60 -1.39 -8.46
CA PRO A 123 -10.87 -1.00 -9.05
C PRO A 123 -11.59 0.09 -8.26
N VAL A 124 -11.45 0.06 -6.93
CA VAL A 124 -12.05 1.05 -6.03
C VAL A 124 -11.38 2.41 -6.18
N ALA A 125 -10.04 2.43 -6.23
CA ALA A 125 -9.25 3.64 -6.34
C ALA A 125 -9.54 4.39 -7.66
N VAL A 126 -9.64 3.67 -8.77
CA VAL A 126 -10.06 4.24 -10.06
C VAL A 126 -11.46 4.84 -9.95
N LYS A 127 -12.42 4.11 -9.41
CA LYS A 127 -13.80 4.59 -9.24
C LYS A 127 -13.89 5.78 -8.30
N LEU A 128 -13.03 5.88 -7.29
CA LEU A 128 -12.97 7.01 -6.35
C LEU A 128 -12.14 8.20 -6.86
N GLY A 129 -11.43 8.06 -8.00
CA GLY A 129 -10.63 9.12 -8.58
C GLY A 129 -9.28 9.34 -7.91
N PHE A 130 -8.73 8.31 -7.27
CA PHE A 130 -7.39 8.37 -6.68
C PHE A 130 -6.31 8.37 -7.76
N TRP A 131 -6.49 7.55 -8.81
CA TRP A 131 -5.72 7.53 -10.04
C TRP A 131 -6.56 7.07 -11.23
N TYR A 132 -6.03 7.26 -12.43
CA TYR A 132 -6.70 6.92 -13.68
C TYR A 132 -5.72 6.23 -14.62
N TRP A 133 -6.09 5.07 -15.12
CA TRP A 133 -5.36 4.35 -16.17
C TRP A 133 -5.68 4.96 -17.53
N LYS A 134 -4.66 5.06 -18.41
CA LYS A 134 -4.80 5.72 -19.73
C LYS A 134 -5.94 5.13 -20.56
N ASP A 135 -6.08 3.80 -20.56
CA ASP A 135 -7.07 3.11 -21.36
C ASP A 135 -8.30 2.66 -20.54
N GLY A 136 -8.43 3.12 -19.31
CA GLY A 136 -9.50 2.72 -18.40
C GLY A 136 -9.40 1.26 -17.90
N VAL A 137 -8.32 0.56 -18.23
CA VAL A 137 -8.10 -0.85 -17.87
C VAL A 137 -6.85 -0.97 -17.03
N ILE A 138 -6.94 -1.70 -15.91
CA ILE A 138 -5.80 -2.00 -15.04
C ILE A 138 -4.93 -3.05 -15.74
N PRO A 139 -3.68 -2.77 -16.12
CA PRO A 139 -2.84 -3.73 -16.80
C PRO A 139 -2.46 -4.89 -15.87
N ALA A 140 -2.47 -6.13 -16.34
CA ALA A 140 -1.95 -7.27 -15.57
C ALA A 140 -0.48 -7.07 -15.18
N TYR A 141 0.27 -6.33 -16.00
CA TYR A 141 1.65 -5.96 -15.73
C TYR A 141 1.83 -5.11 -14.45
N ASN A 142 0.81 -4.34 -14.05
CA ASN A 142 0.79 -3.65 -12.77
C ASN A 142 1.10 -4.60 -11.62
N TYR A 143 0.41 -5.73 -11.55
CA TYR A 143 0.60 -6.71 -10.47
C TYR A 143 1.96 -7.42 -10.51
N VAL A 144 2.56 -7.58 -11.70
CA VAL A 144 3.93 -8.09 -11.84
C VAL A 144 4.94 -7.10 -11.24
N CYS A 145 4.79 -5.80 -11.53
CA CYS A 145 5.63 -4.76 -10.95
C CYS A 145 5.45 -4.69 -9.43
N TRP A 146 4.20 -4.72 -8.93
CA TRP A 146 3.90 -4.78 -7.51
C TRP A 146 4.58 -5.97 -6.84
N LEU A 147 4.52 -7.17 -7.45
CA LEU A 147 5.18 -8.36 -6.91
C LEU A 147 6.69 -8.17 -6.79
N GLY A 148 7.36 -7.67 -7.83
CA GLY A 148 8.80 -7.46 -7.83
C GLY A 148 9.27 -6.50 -6.74
N ILE A 149 8.58 -5.34 -6.61
CA ILE A 149 8.90 -4.33 -5.60
C ILE A 149 8.58 -4.84 -4.19
N SER A 150 7.45 -5.52 -4.03
CA SER A 150 7.05 -6.11 -2.76
C SER A 150 8.03 -7.19 -2.30
N LEU A 151 8.53 -8.05 -3.19
CA LEU A 151 9.57 -9.04 -2.87
C LEU A 151 10.84 -8.35 -2.34
N PHE A 152 11.27 -7.26 -2.97
CA PHE A 152 12.40 -6.48 -2.49
C PHE A 152 12.17 -5.92 -1.08
N LEU A 153 11.02 -5.27 -0.85
CA LEU A 153 10.70 -4.66 0.45
C LEU A 153 10.56 -5.72 1.54
N GLN A 154 9.89 -6.84 1.27
CA GLN A 154 9.74 -7.94 2.23
C GLN A 154 11.07 -8.64 2.53
N PHE A 155 11.95 -8.78 1.53
CA PHE A 155 13.31 -9.28 1.74
C PHE A 155 14.09 -8.38 2.71
N VAL A 156 14.09 -7.07 2.51
CA VAL A 156 14.78 -6.13 3.40
C VAL A 156 14.17 -6.15 4.80
N TYR A 157 12.83 -6.13 4.91
CA TYR A 157 12.12 -6.18 6.17
C TYR A 157 12.52 -7.42 6.99
N ARG A 158 12.52 -8.57 6.35
CA ARG A 158 12.88 -9.84 6.97
C ARG A 158 14.38 -9.93 7.31
N LYS A 159 15.24 -9.46 6.41
CA LYS A 159 16.70 -9.42 6.63
C LYS A 159 17.08 -8.53 7.81
N TRP A 160 16.38 -7.43 8.02
CA TRP A 160 16.59 -6.54 9.17
C TRP A 160 15.89 -7.00 10.44
N ARG A 161 15.28 -8.18 10.42
CA ARG A 161 14.62 -8.83 11.57
C ARG A 161 13.52 -7.95 12.20
N LEU A 162 12.73 -7.27 11.35
CA LEU A 162 11.66 -6.38 11.76
C LEU A 162 10.33 -7.10 11.97
N ASN A 163 10.26 -8.40 11.66
CA ASN A 163 9.06 -9.22 11.81
C ASN A 163 8.74 -9.40 13.29
N GLU A 164 7.69 -8.74 13.73
CA GLU A 164 7.09 -8.93 15.04
C GLU A 164 5.58 -9.08 14.90
N SER A 165 4.96 -9.82 15.82
CA SER A 165 3.51 -9.88 15.89
C SER A 165 2.96 -8.53 16.35
N ASN A 166 2.10 -7.94 15.53
CA ASN A 166 1.43 -6.67 15.79
C ASN A 166 -0.07 -6.83 15.54
N ASN A 167 -0.85 -6.89 16.60
CA ASN A 167 -2.29 -7.08 16.51
C ASN A 167 -2.99 -5.93 15.76
N VAL A 168 -2.46 -4.71 15.85
CA VAL A 168 -2.98 -3.56 15.09
C VAL A 168 -2.76 -3.76 13.59
N ALA A 169 -1.58 -4.26 13.21
CA ALA A 169 -1.27 -4.58 11.82
C ALA A 169 -2.20 -5.67 11.26
N VAL A 170 -2.43 -6.72 12.05
CA VAL A 170 -3.36 -7.81 11.68
C VAL A 170 -4.79 -7.27 11.52
N ALA A 171 -5.27 -6.48 12.48
CA ALA A 171 -6.59 -5.86 12.42
C ALA A 171 -6.72 -4.92 11.21
N LEU A 172 -5.68 -4.13 10.92
CA LEU A 172 -5.67 -3.22 9.77
C LEU A 172 -5.70 -3.98 8.44
N PHE A 173 -4.95 -5.09 8.30
CA PHE A 173 -5.00 -5.95 7.12
C PHE A 173 -6.41 -6.51 6.88
N ILE A 174 -7.02 -7.07 7.92
CA ILE A 174 -8.39 -7.62 7.86
C ILE A 174 -9.39 -6.51 7.50
N TYR A 175 -9.28 -5.35 8.15
CA TYR A 175 -10.13 -4.20 7.86
C TYR A 175 -10.00 -3.76 6.40
N MET A 176 -8.78 -3.58 5.88
CA MET A 176 -8.55 -3.19 4.49
C MET A 176 -9.14 -4.22 3.52
N THR A 177 -8.93 -5.51 3.79
CA THR A 177 -9.49 -6.60 2.97
C THR A 177 -11.02 -6.53 2.92
N ILE A 178 -11.68 -6.45 4.07
CA ILE A 178 -13.15 -6.37 4.16
C ILE A 178 -13.65 -5.08 3.48
N PHE A 179 -13.02 -3.95 3.78
CA PHE A 179 -13.42 -2.64 3.27
C PHE A 179 -13.36 -2.57 1.74
N PHE A 180 -12.21 -2.93 1.14
CA PHE A 180 -12.07 -2.89 -0.31
C PHE A 180 -12.90 -3.96 -1.01
N THR A 181 -13.05 -5.15 -0.42
CA THR A 181 -13.97 -6.18 -0.93
C THR A 181 -15.41 -5.65 -0.94
N PHE A 182 -15.88 -5.07 0.15
CA PHE A 182 -17.22 -4.49 0.22
C PHE A 182 -17.43 -3.38 -0.82
N LEU A 183 -16.45 -2.49 -0.98
CA LEU A 183 -16.53 -1.41 -1.97
C LEU A 183 -16.52 -1.93 -3.41
N ASN A 184 -15.81 -3.01 -3.72
CA ASN A 184 -15.84 -3.63 -5.04
C ASN A 184 -17.24 -4.14 -5.44
N PHE A 185 -18.04 -4.58 -4.48
CA PHE A 185 -19.43 -5.00 -4.72
C PHE A 185 -20.41 -3.82 -4.78
N ARG A 186 -20.04 -2.66 -4.21
CA ARG A 186 -20.96 -1.51 -4.08
C ARG A 186 -20.74 -0.44 -5.15
N LEU A 187 -19.53 -0.33 -5.69
CA LEU A 187 -19.13 0.62 -6.72
C LEU A 187 -19.17 -0.01 -8.11
#